data_f6a561d881c19ed4e45f40acbf9ca0c3
#
_entry.id   f6a561d881c19ed4e45f40acbf9ca0c3
#
_cell.length_a   1.000
_cell.length_b   1.000
_cell.length_c   1.000
_cell.angle_alpha   90.00
_cell.angle_beta   90.00
_cell.angle_gamma   90.00
#
_symmetry.space_group_name_H-M   'P 1'
#
loop_
_entity.id
_entity.type
_entity.pdbx_description
1 polymer ?
#
loop_
_entity_poly.entity_id
_entity_poly.type
_entity_poly.pdbx_seq_one_letter_code
_entity_poly.pdbx_strand_id
1 'polypeptide(L)'
;MNVNNYCVVMAGGVGSRFWPFSRNEKPKQFLDFFGTGRSLLQMTIDRFRPIVPIENILIVTNVMYRNQVLEQIPDLQASQVLCEPARRNTAPCIAYAMARIKAEISKRGVNAKKVNIVVAASDHLILHEEKFRDTIAKCFDFIQENDALVTLGMKPTRPETGYGYIQFSAEGSELNNADSHMQKVKAFTEKPNLEVAKKFVESGDFLWNSGIFIWNLFSIEKSLQEHMPELAQKFLLNLDKTSDIGTENEEAFIQEMFPTCPSISIDYGLMEKAQNVYVMPSDFGWSDLGTWGSLYDLSEKDDNDNVTLHCNASYYDSRGNIVTLPKGHLAVIQGLEDSIVAEAHGVLLICKRADEQQIRQFYADAEVKFGGKFS
;
A
#
# COMPACT_ATOMS: atom_id res chain seq x y z
N MET A 1 -7.91 -0.12 -22.99
CA MET A 1 -6.72 0.03 -22.13
C MET A 1 -5.74 0.98 -22.81
N ASN A 2 -5.24 2.00 -22.11
CA ASN A 2 -4.27 2.95 -22.67
C ASN A 2 -2.85 2.38 -22.46
N VAL A 3 -2.07 2.26 -23.54
CA VAL A 3 -0.69 1.73 -23.53
C VAL A 3 0.32 2.59 -22.76
N ASN A 4 -0.07 3.78 -22.35
CA ASN A 4 0.74 4.69 -21.52
C ASN A 4 0.29 4.75 -20.05
N ASN A 5 -0.62 3.85 -19.63
CA ASN A 5 -0.93 3.67 -18.24
C ASN A 5 0.13 2.77 -17.58
N TYR A 6 0.65 3.20 -16.44
CA TYR A 6 1.60 2.49 -15.60
C TYR A 6 1.03 2.26 -14.20
N CYS A 7 1.43 1.16 -13.59
CA CYS A 7 1.15 0.89 -12.18
C CYS A 7 2.47 0.61 -11.44
N VAL A 8 2.67 1.28 -10.33
CA VAL A 8 3.79 1.02 -9.40
C VAL A 8 3.22 0.40 -8.14
N VAL A 9 3.57 -0.85 -7.88
CA VAL A 9 3.14 -1.58 -6.69
C VAL A 9 4.29 -1.60 -5.68
N MET A 10 4.08 -0.94 -4.55
CA MET A 10 5.06 -0.90 -3.45
C MET A 10 4.91 -2.14 -2.57
N ALA A 11 5.92 -3.00 -2.54
CA ALA A 11 5.90 -4.29 -1.84
C ALA A 11 7.05 -4.42 -0.81
N GLY A 12 7.29 -3.39 -0.01
CA GLY A 12 8.46 -3.28 0.88
C GLY A 12 8.20 -3.58 2.37
N GLY A 13 6.95 -3.70 2.81
CA GLY A 13 6.58 -3.93 4.21
C GLY A 13 6.73 -5.37 4.67
N VAL A 14 6.94 -5.63 5.98
CA VAL A 14 6.92 -6.99 6.56
C VAL A 14 5.55 -7.35 7.11
N GLY A 15 4.80 -6.38 7.63
CA GLY A 15 3.50 -6.64 8.24
C GLY A 15 3.59 -7.33 9.61
N SER A 16 4.58 -6.98 10.44
CA SER A 16 4.89 -7.64 11.73
C SER A 16 3.74 -7.73 12.73
N ARG A 17 2.68 -6.92 12.57
CA ARG A 17 1.46 -7.02 13.40
C ARG A 17 0.68 -8.33 13.18
N PHE A 18 0.88 -9.01 12.05
CA PHE A 18 0.25 -10.29 11.75
C PHE A 18 1.10 -11.51 12.14
N TRP A 19 2.17 -11.30 12.94
CA TRP A 19 2.88 -12.43 13.49
C TRP A 19 1.92 -13.32 14.31
N PRO A 20 2.04 -14.64 14.23
CA PRO A 20 3.05 -15.45 13.56
C PRO A 20 2.80 -15.73 12.05
N PHE A 21 1.73 -15.18 11.46
CA PHE A 21 1.40 -15.35 10.05
C PHE A 21 2.41 -14.70 9.12
N SER A 22 2.69 -13.40 9.33
CA SER A 22 3.72 -12.67 8.59
C SER A 22 5.09 -12.78 9.28
N ARG A 23 6.13 -12.98 8.49
CA ARG A 23 7.53 -13.10 8.92
C ARG A 23 8.43 -12.35 7.96
N ASN A 24 9.70 -12.14 8.37
CA ASN A 24 10.72 -11.56 7.49
C ASN A 24 10.91 -12.36 6.21
N GLU A 25 10.86 -13.70 6.28
CA GLU A 25 10.99 -14.59 5.12
C GLU A 25 9.73 -14.59 4.23
N LYS A 26 8.56 -14.37 4.80
CA LYS A 26 7.28 -14.34 4.10
C LYS A 26 6.40 -13.20 4.61
N PRO A 27 6.65 -11.97 4.13
CA PRO A 27 5.87 -10.80 4.50
C PRO A 27 4.40 -10.89 4.15
N LYS A 28 3.59 -10.03 4.78
CA LYS A 28 2.14 -9.93 4.65
C LYS A 28 1.64 -9.99 3.21
N GLN A 29 2.26 -9.27 2.28
CA GLN A 29 1.82 -9.20 0.89
C GLN A 29 1.89 -10.53 0.13
N PHE A 30 2.71 -11.47 0.58
CA PHE A 30 2.84 -12.81 -0.02
C PHE A 30 1.92 -13.87 0.59
N LEU A 31 1.05 -13.46 1.54
CA LEU A 31 0.14 -14.36 2.25
C LEU A 31 -1.26 -14.34 1.62
N ASP A 32 -1.90 -15.51 1.61
CA ASP A 32 -3.32 -15.64 1.36
C ASP A 32 -4.09 -15.49 2.67
N PHE A 33 -4.57 -14.28 2.95
CA PHE A 33 -5.30 -13.99 4.19
C PHE A 33 -6.71 -14.55 4.22
N PHE A 34 -7.32 -14.73 3.06
CA PHE A 34 -8.75 -15.05 2.94
C PHE A 34 -9.03 -16.48 2.49
N GLY A 35 -8.01 -17.30 2.31
CA GLY A 35 -8.15 -18.67 1.83
C GLY A 35 -8.63 -18.80 0.38
N THR A 36 -8.42 -17.76 -0.42
CA THR A 36 -8.84 -17.68 -1.82
C THR A 36 -7.90 -18.39 -2.79
N GLY A 37 -6.75 -18.83 -2.32
CA GLY A 37 -5.64 -19.31 -3.15
C GLY A 37 -4.81 -18.19 -3.78
N ARG A 38 -5.06 -16.93 -3.41
CA ARG A 38 -4.37 -15.73 -3.92
C ARG A 38 -3.75 -14.93 -2.78
N SER A 39 -2.49 -14.54 -2.91
CA SER A 39 -1.86 -13.59 -1.99
C SER A 39 -2.37 -12.17 -2.21
N LEU A 40 -2.15 -11.28 -1.23
CA LEU A 40 -2.51 -9.85 -1.38
C LEU A 40 -1.80 -9.20 -2.57
N LEU A 41 -0.53 -9.55 -2.82
CA LEU A 41 0.21 -9.09 -4.00
C LEU A 41 -0.47 -9.55 -5.30
N GLN A 42 -0.84 -10.83 -5.39
CA GLN A 42 -1.54 -11.36 -6.56
C GLN A 42 -2.89 -10.67 -6.77
N MET A 43 -3.69 -10.51 -5.71
CA MET A 43 -4.96 -9.77 -5.77
C MET A 43 -4.77 -8.33 -6.25
N THR A 44 -3.70 -7.68 -5.79
CA THR A 44 -3.38 -6.31 -6.22
C THR A 44 -3.03 -6.25 -7.71
N ILE A 45 -2.19 -7.14 -8.21
CA ILE A 45 -1.84 -7.21 -9.64
C ILE A 45 -3.06 -7.52 -10.50
N ASP A 46 -3.87 -8.53 -10.12
CA ASP A 46 -5.08 -8.92 -10.85
C ASP A 46 -6.07 -7.75 -10.97
N ARG A 47 -6.17 -6.91 -9.95
CA ARG A 47 -7.01 -5.71 -9.93
C ARG A 47 -6.61 -4.67 -10.98
N PHE A 48 -5.29 -4.51 -11.23
CA PHE A 48 -4.77 -3.54 -12.19
C PHE A 48 -4.70 -4.05 -13.63
N ARG A 49 -4.61 -5.36 -13.87
CA ARG A 49 -4.52 -5.96 -15.23
C ARG A 49 -5.59 -5.47 -16.23
N PRO A 50 -6.85 -5.20 -15.86
CA PRO A 50 -7.84 -4.70 -16.81
C PRO A 50 -7.62 -3.26 -17.25
N ILE A 51 -6.83 -2.45 -16.53
CA ILE A 51 -6.65 -1.01 -16.78
C ILE A 51 -5.21 -0.59 -17.10
N VAL A 52 -4.23 -1.47 -16.81
CA VAL A 52 -2.80 -1.24 -17.05
C VAL A 52 -2.22 -2.46 -17.78
N PRO A 53 -1.51 -2.29 -18.91
CA PRO A 53 -0.79 -3.38 -19.56
C PRO A 53 0.19 -4.06 -18.60
N ILE A 54 0.31 -5.38 -18.64
CA ILE A 54 1.17 -6.13 -17.72
C ILE A 54 2.64 -5.70 -17.81
N GLU A 55 3.11 -5.35 -18.98
CA GLU A 55 4.45 -4.82 -19.24
C GLU A 55 4.72 -3.46 -18.57
N ASN A 56 3.66 -2.74 -18.20
CA ASN A 56 3.73 -1.44 -17.52
C ASN A 56 3.46 -1.53 -16.00
N ILE A 57 3.34 -2.73 -15.45
CA ILE A 57 3.24 -2.94 -14.01
C ILE A 57 4.65 -3.13 -13.44
N LEU A 58 5.09 -2.22 -12.59
CA LEU A 58 6.37 -2.27 -11.89
C LEU A 58 6.13 -2.62 -10.42
N ILE A 59 6.92 -3.55 -9.88
CA ILE A 59 6.88 -3.87 -8.46
C ILE A 59 8.17 -3.39 -7.82
N VAL A 60 8.06 -2.52 -6.82
CA VAL A 60 9.22 -2.06 -6.04
C VAL A 60 9.25 -2.81 -4.72
N THR A 61 10.33 -3.54 -4.47
CA THR A 61 10.46 -4.39 -3.28
C THR A 61 11.91 -4.46 -2.80
N ASN A 62 12.13 -5.04 -1.62
CA ASN A 62 13.50 -5.35 -1.18
C ASN A 62 14.10 -6.48 -2.03
N VAL A 63 15.39 -6.40 -2.28
CA VAL A 63 16.13 -7.40 -3.08
C VAL A 63 15.89 -8.85 -2.63
N MET A 64 15.72 -9.08 -1.32
CA MET A 64 15.47 -10.41 -0.75
C MET A 64 14.13 -11.02 -1.19
N TYR A 65 13.17 -10.23 -1.64
CA TYR A 65 11.84 -10.69 -2.04
C TYR A 65 11.65 -10.84 -3.56
N ARG A 66 12.67 -10.50 -4.35
CA ARG A 66 12.60 -10.56 -5.83
C ARG A 66 12.09 -11.90 -6.35
N ASN A 67 12.65 -12.99 -5.86
CA ASN A 67 12.27 -14.33 -6.31
C ASN A 67 10.82 -14.67 -5.93
N GLN A 68 10.37 -14.31 -4.72
CA GLN A 68 8.99 -14.52 -4.30
C GLN A 68 7.98 -13.75 -5.17
N VAL A 69 8.32 -12.54 -5.61
CA VAL A 69 7.50 -11.78 -6.55
C VAL A 69 7.39 -12.54 -7.88
N LEU A 70 8.51 -12.96 -8.46
CA LEU A 70 8.54 -13.65 -9.75
C LEU A 70 7.85 -15.03 -9.69
N GLU A 71 7.97 -15.75 -8.57
CA GLU A 71 7.25 -17.00 -8.35
C GLU A 71 5.72 -16.82 -8.28
N GLN A 72 5.26 -15.75 -7.62
CA GLN A 72 3.83 -15.48 -7.48
C GLN A 72 3.19 -14.85 -8.72
N ILE A 73 3.97 -14.11 -9.49
CA ILE A 73 3.50 -13.42 -10.72
C ILE A 73 4.38 -13.84 -11.90
N PRO A 74 4.20 -15.06 -12.43
CA PRO A 74 5.11 -15.66 -13.40
C PRO A 74 5.12 -15.01 -14.80
N ASP A 75 4.16 -14.16 -15.11
CA ASP A 75 4.09 -13.37 -16.34
C ASP A 75 4.78 -12.01 -16.25
N LEU A 76 5.34 -11.64 -15.08
CA LEU A 76 6.24 -10.50 -14.97
C LEU A 76 7.65 -10.85 -15.46
N GLN A 77 8.26 -9.91 -16.15
CA GLN A 77 9.68 -9.97 -16.45
C GLN A 77 10.51 -9.54 -15.24
N ALA A 78 11.70 -10.12 -15.07
CA ALA A 78 12.60 -9.77 -13.97
C ALA A 78 12.95 -8.27 -13.94
N SER A 79 12.97 -7.59 -15.09
CA SER A 79 13.21 -6.16 -15.21
C SER A 79 12.08 -5.27 -14.68
N GLN A 80 10.88 -5.82 -14.44
CA GLN A 80 9.74 -5.11 -13.83
C GLN A 80 9.77 -5.15 -12.31
N VAL A 81 10.67 -5.95 -11.71
CA VAL A 81 10.86 -6.00 -10.25
C VAL A 81 12.05 -5.13 -9.88
N LEU A 82 11.75 -3.93 -9.41
CA LEU A 82 12.72 -2.93 -8.97
C LEU A 82 13.15 -3.24 -7.53
N CYS A 83 14.44 -3.48 -7.33
CA CYS A 83 14.96 -3.96 -6.05
C CYS A 83 15.61 -2.82 -5.26
N GLU A 84 15.08 -2.58 -4.05
CA GLU A 84 15.65 -1.65 -3.08
C GLU A 84 16.68 -2.40 -2.19
N PRO A 85 17.95 -1.92 -2.12
CA PRO A 85 18.95 -2.53 -1.25
C PRO A 85 18.78 -2.15 0.23
N ALA A 86 18.02 -1.10 0.51
CA ALA A 86 17.78 -0.59 1.86
C ALA A 86 16.35 -0.04 1.99
N ARG A 87 15.81 -0.04 3.21
CA ARG A 87 14.50 0.55 3.49
C ARG A 87 14.65 2.07 3.66
N ARG A 88 14.07 2.86 2.76
CA ARG A 88 14.11 4.33 2.75
C ARG A 88 12.74 4.99 2.70
N ASN A 89 11.67 4.25 3.07
CA ASN A 89 10.29 4.70 3.02
C ASN A 89 9.80 4.94 1.56
N THR A 90 8.62 5.55 1.37
CA THR A 90 7.91 5.54 0.08
C THR A 90 8.41 6.57 -0.93
N ALA A 91 9.00 7.69 -0.52
CA ALA A 91 9.43 8.70 -1.49
C ALA A 91 10.60 8.24 -2.38
N PRO A 92 11.70 7.65 -1.86
CA PRO A 92 12.74 7.06 -2.71
C PRO A 92 12.26 5.89 -3.57
N CYS A 93 11.36 5.05 -3.03
CA CYS A 93 10.68 3.98 -3.76
C CYS A 93 9.99 4.52 -5.03
N ILE A 94 9.17 5.55 -4.86
CA ILE A 94 8.44 6.19 -5.96
C ILE A 94 9.40 6.89 -6.92
N ALA A 95 10.38 7.65 -6.42
CA ALA A 95 11.34 8.35 -7.28
C ALA A 95 12.14 7.38 -8.17
N TYR A 96 12.53 6.23 -7.64
CA TYR A 96 13.18 5.18 -8.42
C TYR A 96 12.25 4.64 -9.53
N ALA A 97 11.01 4.32 -9.20
CA ALA A 97 10.03 3.88 -10.20
C ALA A 97 9.77 4.95 -11.27
N MET A 98 9.68 6.23 -10.90
CA MET A 98 9.53 7.34 -11.85
C MET A 98 10.73 7.43 -12.80
N ALA A 99 11.95 7.29 -12.29
CA ALA A 99 13.16 7.28 -13.11
C ALA A 99 13.17 6.12 -14.10
N ARG A 100 12.75 4.94 -13.66
CA ARG A 100 12.64 3.75 -14.52
C ARG A 100 11.62 3.96 -15.64
N ILE A 101 10.41 4.46 -15.33
CA ILE A 101 9.38 4.80 -16.31
C ILE A 101 9.91 5.86 -17.29
N LYS A 102 10.59 6.91 -16.79
CA LYS A 102 11.20 7.94 -17.62
C LYS A 102 12.20 7.38 -18.62
N ALA A 103 13.07 6.48 -18.19
CA ALA A 103 14.04 5.83 -19.06
C ALA A 103 13.34 5.01 -20.16
N GLU A 104 12.26 4.29 -19.83
CA GLU A 104 11.48 3.50 -20.80
C GLU A 104 10.76 4.37 -21.85
N ILE A 105 10.04 5.41 -21.38
CA ILE A 105 9.28 6.27 -22.29
C ILE A 105 10.20 7.11 -23.18
N SER A 106 11.39 7.49 -22.69
CA SER A 106 12.39 8.22 -23.49
C SER A 106 12.84 7.39 -24.67
N LYS A 107 13.05 6.09 -24.51
CA LYS A 107 13.39 5.16 -25.61
C LYS A 107 12.26 5.05 -26.64
N ARG A 108 11.00 5.25 -26.20
CA ARG A 108 9.80 5.18 -27.06
C ARG A 108 9.39 6.54 -27.63
N GLY A 109 10.05 7.64 -27.26
CA GLY A 109 9.70 9.01 -27.67
C GLY A 109 8.32 9.46 -27.16
N VAL A 110 7.84 8.94 -26.03
CA VAL A 110 6.53 9.27 -25.46
C VAL A 110 6.63 10.52 -24.59
N ASN A 111 5.65 11.43 -24.74
CA ASN A 111 5.57 12.64 -23.91
C ASN A 111 5.15 12.28 -22.47
N ALA A 112 5.92 12.74 -21.47
CA ALA A 112 5.70 12.53 -20.05
C ALA A 112 4.28 12.94 -19.57
N LYS A 113 3.67 13.96 -20.15
CA LYS A 113 2.30 14.39 -19.85
C LYS A 113 1.24 13.36 -20.25
N LYS A 114 1.55 12.45 -21.18
CA LYS A 114 0.64 11.41 -21.65
C LYS A 114 0.81 10.08 -20.91
N VAL A 115 1.70 10.03 -19.94
CA VAL A 115 2.00 8.83 -19.14
C VAL A 115 1.27 8.91 -17.82
N ASN A 116 0.22 8.12 -17.66
CA ASN A 116 -0.57 8.03 -16.43
C ASN A 116 0.06 7.00 -15.52
N ILE A 117 0.21 7.33 -14.25
CA ILE A 117 0.81 6.45 -13.25
C ILE A 117 -0.11 6.35 -12.06
N VAL A 118 -0.43 5.13 -11.64
CA VAL A 118 -1.02 4.83 -10.34
C VAL A 118 0.02 4.16 -9.46
N VAL A 119 0.14 4.62 -8.23
CA VAL A 119 1.02 4.03 -7.20
C VAL A 119 0.13 3.45 -6.10
N ALA A 120 0.35 2.20 -5.73
CA ALA A 120 -0.44 1.52 -4.71
C ALA A 120 0.43 0.59 -3.83
N ALA A 121 0.00 0.36 -2.60
CA ALA A 121 0.58 -0.69 -1.76
C ALA A 121 0.15 -2.08 -2.26
N SER A 122 1.01 -3.07 -2.07
CA SER A 122 0.79 -4.47 -2.48
C SER A 122 -0.14 -5.27 -1.59
N ASP A 123 -0.54 -4.71 -0.44
CA ASP A 123 -1.13 -5.44 0.67
C ASP A 123 -2.45 -4.85 1.18
N HIS A 124 -3.08 -3.97 0.38
CA HIS A 124 -4.38 -3.41 0.67
C HIS A 124 -5.52 -4.28 0.11
N LEU A 125 -6.60 -4.37 0.87
CA LEU A 125 -7.84 -4.99 0.43
C LEU A 125 -8.73 -3.96 -0.26
N ILE A 126 -9.35 -4.37 -1.37
CA ILE A 126 -10.41 -3.65 -2.09
C ILE A 126 -11.56 -4.63 -2.31
N LEU A 127 -12.74 -4.32 -1.79
CA LEU A 127 -13.91 -5.22 -1.91
C LEU A 127 -14.64 -5.07 -3.24
N HIS A 128 -14.74 -3.84 -3.75
CA HIS A 128 -15.49 -3.53 -4.98
C HIS A 128 -14.53 -3.11 -6.09
N GLU A 129 -13.85 -4.09 -6.69
CA GLU A 129 -12.77 -3.82 -7.67
C GLU A 129 -13.25 -3.11 -8.94
N GLU A 130 -14.50 -3.31 -9.37
CA GLU A 130 -15.06 -2.59 -10.53
C GLU A 130 -15.18 -1.09 -10.24
N LYS A 131 -15.77 -0.72 -9.09
CA LYS A 131 -15.81 0.68 -8.63
C LYS A 131 -14.43 1.29 -8.49
N PHE A 132 -13.48 0.51 -8.01
CA PHE A 132 -12.08 0.94 -7.88
C PHE A 132 -11.49 1.26 -9.27
N ARG A 133 -11.64 0.37 -10.25
CA ARG A 133 -11.14 0.59 -11.62
C ARG A 133 -11.77 1.81 -12.29
N ASP A 134 -13.09 2.01 -12.12
CA ASP A 134 -13.80 3.20 -12.62
C ASP A 134 -13.27 4.48 -11.97
N THR A 135 -12.97 4.43 -10.65
CA THR A 135 -12.39 5.57 -9.94
C THR A 135 -10.99 5.91 -10.48
N ILE A 136 -10.13 4.90 -10.70
CA ILE A 136 -8.80 5.12 -11.30
C ILE A 136 -8.92 5.69 -12.72
N ALA A 137 -9.87 5.20 -13.54
CA ALA A 137 -10.07 5.72 -14.89
C ALA A 137 -10.43 7.21 -14.87
N LYS A 138 -11.36 7.64 -14.00
CA LYS A 138 -11.70 9.05 -13.80
C LYS A 138 -10.52 9.90 -13.35
N CYS A 139 -9.67 9.34 -12.46
CA CYS A 139 -8.45 10.02 -12.05
C CYS A 139 -7.45 10.17 -13.21
N PHE A 140 -7.30 9.14 -14.05
CA PHE A 140 -6.45 9.22 -15.23
C PHE A 140 -6.94 10.30 -16.23
N ASP A 141 -8.22 10.39 -16.46
CA ASP A 141 -8.80 11.44 -17.32
C ASP A 141 -8.53 12.84 -16.74
N PHE A 142 -8.72 13.01 -15.44
CA PHE A 142 -8.49 14.30 -14.76
C PHE A 142 -7.03 14.77 -14.86
N ILE A 143 -6.04 13.90 -14.64
CA ILE A 143 -4.61 14.28 -14.68
C ILE A 143 -4.08 14.50 -16.09
N GLN A 144 -4.81 14.09 -17.15
CA GLN A 144 -4.44 14.40 -18.53
C GLN A 144 -4.64 15.88 -18.85
N GLU A 145 -5.64 16.50 -18.23
CA GLU A 145 -6.03 17.89 -18.46
C GLU A 145 -5.45 18.84 -17.40
N ASN A 146 -5.01 18.30 -16.25
CA ASN A 146 -4.60 19.08 -15.08
C ASN A 146 -3.19 18.71 -14.61
N ASP A 147 -2.41 19.73 -14.21
CA ASP A 147 -1.16 19.55 -13.47
C ASP A 147 -1.51 19.21 -12.00
N ALA A 148 -1.76 17.93 -11.72
CA ALA A 148 -2.32 17.49 -10.46
C ALA A 148 -1.64 16.24 -9.90
N LEU A 149 -1.58 16.17 -8.57
CA LEU A 149 -1.27 14.98 -7.79
C LEU A 149 -2.58 14.54 -7.10
N VAL A 150 -3.07 13.37 -7.44
CA VAL A 150 -4.35 12.87 -6.92
C VAL A 150 -4.10 11.75 -5.92
N THR A 151 -4.87 11.75 -4.83
CA THR A 151 -4.99 10.61 -3.92
C THR A 151 -6.44 10.17 -3.78
N LEU A 152 -6.68 8.90 -3.39
CA LEU A 152 -8.01 8.39 -3.11
C LEU A 152 -8.32 8.55 -1.63
N GLY A 153 -9.45 9.17 -1.33
CA GLY A 153 -9.88 9.46 0.04
C GLY A 153 -11.07 8.59 0.45
N MET A 154 -10.95 7.93 1.61
CA MET A 154 -12.01 7.08 2.16
C MET A 154 -12.74 7.81 3.29
N LYS A 155 -14.07 7.67 3.33
CA LYS A 155 -14.87 8.27 4.41
C LYS A 155 -14.50 7.61 5.75
N PRO A 156 -14.07 8.40 6.76
CA PRO A 156 -13.79 7.86 8.08
C PRO A 156 -15.04 7.29 8.74
N THR A 157 -14.92 6.10 9.32
CA THR A 157 -15.98 5.43 10.09
C THR A 157 -15.67 5.36 11.58
N ARG A 158 -14.42 5.65 11.97
CA ARG A 158 -13.91 5.65 13.34
C ARG A 158 -12.68 6.58 13.45
N PRO A 159 -12.26 7.00 14.66
CA PRO A 159 -11.06 7.82 14.85
C PRO A 159 -9.78 6.96 14.79
N GLU A 160 -9.39 6.56 13.59
CA GLU A 160 -8.19 5.74 13.35
C GLU A 160 -6.92 6.58 13.45
N THR A 161 -5.98 6.19 14.31
CA THR A 161 -4.71 6.92 14.53
C THR A 161 -3.56 6.40 13.66
N GLY A 162 -3.77 5.28 12.97
CA GLY A 162 -2.80 4.67 12.06
C GLY A 162 -2.84 5.22 10.65
N TYR A 163 -3.84 6.04 10.31
CA TYR A 163 -4.06 6.59 8.96
C TYR A 163 -3.73 8.07 8.86
N GLY A 164 -3.42 8.51 7.65
CA GLY A 164 -3.43 9.93 7.29
C GLY A 164 -4.86 10.43 7.09
N TYR A 165 -5.07 11.70 7.37
CA TYR A 165 -6.33 12.40 7.16
C TYR A 165 -6.14 13.57 6.19
N ILE A 166 -7.06 13.71 5.26
CA ILE A 166 -7.05 14.71 4.20
C ILE A 166 -8.24 15.62 4.39
N GLN A 167 -7.99 16.89 4.71
CA GLN A 167 -9.03 17.91 4.69
C GLN A 167 -9.24 18.39 3.27
N PHE A 168 -10.48 18.42 2.82
CA PHE A 168 -10.84 18.90 1.50
C PHE A 168 -11.72 20.15 1.57
N SER A 169 -11.80 20.90 0.47
CA SER A 169 -12.70 22.04 0.32
C SER A 169 -13.94 21.62 -0.44
N ALA A 170 -15.11 21.74 0.17
CA ALA A 170 -16.38 21.67 -0.53
C ALA A 170 -16.58 22.91 -1.46
N GLU A 171 -15.90 24.03 -1.15
CA GLU A 171 -15.90 25.26 -1.93
C GLU A 171 -14.65 25.26 -2.83
N GLY A 172 -14.81 25.24 -4.14
CA GLY A 172 -13.70 25.42 -5.08
C GLY A 172 -13.40 24.25 -6.02
N SER A 173 -14.43 23.51 -6.43
CA SER A 173 -14.35 22.75 -7.68
C SER A 173 -14.41 23.71 -8.88
N GLU A 174 -13.51 24.70 -8.89
CA GLU A 174 -13.36 25.65 -10.02
C GLU A 174 -12.79 24.98 -11.29
N LEU A 175 -12.50 23.70 -11.24
CA LEU A 175 -12.15 22.93 -12.42
C LEU A 175 -13.43 22.47 -13.09
N ASN A 176 -13.74 23.12 -14.22
CA ASN A 176 -14.96 23.13 -15.02
C ASN A 176 -15.44 21.77 -15.59
N ASN A 177 -15.43 20.69 -14.80
CA ASN A 177 -16.09 19.45 -15.17
C ASN A 177 -17.01 19.01 -14.03
N ALA A 178 -18.31 19.30 -14.19
CA ALA A 178 -19.37 18.95 -13.23
C ALA A 178 -19.48 17.44 -12.92
N ASP A 179 -18.78 16.60 -13.67
CA ASP A 179 -18.73 15.14 -13.50
C ASP A 179 -17.50 14.65 -12.71
N SER A 180 -16.49 15.49 -12.46
CA SER A 180 -15.36 15.09 -11.62
C SER A 180 -15.65 15.41 -10.16
N HIS A 181 -15.93 14.42 -9.34
CA HIS A 181 -16.03 14.56 -7.88
C HIS A 181 -14.68 14.89 -7.20
N MET A 182 -13.70 15.41 -7.96
CA MET A 182 -12.38 15.80 -7.48
C MET A 182 -12.47 16.98 -6.53
N GLN A 183 -11.84 16.88 -5.35
CA GLN A 183 -11.81 17.92 -4.35
C GLN A 183 -10.39 18.43 -4.15
N LYS A 184 -10.23 19.75 -4.03
CA LYS A 184 -8.95 20.36 -3.70
C LYS A 184 -8.56 20.03 -2.25
N VAL A 185 -7.34 19.56 -2.02
CA VAL A 185 -6.83 19.32 -0.67
C VAL A 185 -6.47 20.65 -0.01
N LYS A 186 -6.96 20.87 1.21
CA LYS A 186 -6.62 22.02 2.07
C LYS A 186 -5.48 21.70 3.03
N ALA A 187 -5.54 20.52 3.64
CA ALA A 187 -4.55 20.08 4.59
C ALA A 187 -4.41 18.56 4.56
N PHE A 188 -3.23 18.11 4.89
CA PHE A 188 -2.91 16.70 5.02
C PHE A 188 -2.31 16.49 6.42
N THR A 189 -2.76 15.52 7.18
CA THR A 189 -2.27 15.23 8.54
C THR A 189 -2.03 13.74 8.67
N GLU A 190 -0.78 13.34 8.77
CA GLU A 190 -0.41 11.95 8.89
C GLU A 190 -0.41 11.50 10.35
N LYS A 191 -1.12 10.41 10.64
CA LYS A 191 -1.17 9.71 11.93
C LYS A 191 -1.41 10.62 13.14
N PRO A 192 -2.57 11.30 13.22
CA PRO A 192 -2.91 12.17 14.33
C PRO A 192 -3.05 11.39 15.63
N ASN A 193 -2.97 12.09 16.77
CA ASN A 193 -3.38 11.48 18.04
C ASN A 193 -4.91 11.26 18.08
N LEU A 194 -5.38 10.46 19.05
CA LEU A 194 -6.78 10.05 19.14
C LEU A 194 -7.75 11.24 19.28
N GLU A 195 -7.37 12.28 20.05
CA GLU A 195 -8.21 13.47 20.26
C GLU A 195 -8.41 14.25 18.96
N VAL A 196 -7.35 14.40 18.18
CA VAL A 196 -7.39 15.05 16.88
C VAL A 196 -8.18 14.21 15.88
N ALA A 197 -7.95 12.87 15.85
CA ALA A 197 -8.68 11.95 14.97
C ALA A 197 -10.20 12.00 15.24
N LYS A 198 -10.65 12.08 16.50
CA LYS A 198 -12.06 12.24 16.86
C LYS A 198 -12.65 13.51 16.26
N LYS A 199 -11.95 14.64 16.39
CA LYS A 199 -12.38 15.93 15.82
C LYS A 199 -12.49 15.87 14.30
N PHE A 200 -11.57 15.18 13.63
CA PHE A 200 -11.62 15.01 12.18
C PHE A 200 -12.81 14.18 11.71
N VAL A 201 -13.18 13.13 12.44
CA VAL A 201 -14.38 12.35 12.16
C VAL A 201 -15.66 13.15 12.39
N GLU A 202 -15.72 13.91 13.49
CA GLU A 202 -16.88 14.73 13.88
C GLU A 202 -17.12 15.91 12.93
N SER A 203 -16.07 16.51 12.37
CA SER A 203 -16.19 17.66 11.47
C SER A 203 -16.80 17.29 10.11
N GLY A 204 -16.57 16.05 9.64
CA GLY A 204 -17.14 15.55 8.39
C GLY A 204 -16.47 16.06 7.10
N ASP A 205 -15.44 16.90 7.20
CA ASP A 205 -14.68 17.46 6.07
C ASP A 205 -13.29 16.82 5.88
N PHE A 206 -13.09 15.64 6.51
CA PHE A 206 -11.88 14.83 6.37
C PHE A 206 -12.16 13.47 5.74
N LEU A 207 -11.20 13.00 4.96
CA LEU A 207 -11.12 11.63 4.43
C LEU A 207 -9.85 10.95 4.92
N TRP A 208 -9.88 9.63 5.08
CA TRP A 208 -8.65 8.87 5.25
C TRP A 208 -7.85 8.83 3.97
N ASN A 209 -6.56 9.00 4.06
CA ASN A 209 -5.63 8.77 2.96
C ASN A 209 -5.46 7.26 2.72
N SER A 210 -5.83 6.80 1.53
CA SER A 210 -5.66 5.39 1.16
C SER A 210 -4.21 5.00 0.85
N GLY A 211 -3.32 5.98 0.66
CA GLY A 211 -1.97 5.72 0.16
C GLY A 211 -1.93 5.26 -1.32
N ILE A 212 -3.02 5.49 -2.06
CA ILE A 212 -3.07 5.25 -3.50
C ILE A 212 -2.99 6.60 -4.19
N PHE A 213 -1.95 6.78 -5.02
CA PHE A 213 -1.66 8.05 -5.66
C PHE A 213 -1.74 7.93 -7.17
N ILE A 214 -2.22 8.98 -7.83
CA ILE A 214 -2.37 9.03 -9.28
C ILE A 214 -1.85 10.38 -9.78
N TRP A 215 -1.00 10.35 -10.81
CA TRP A 215 -0.44 11.52 -11.48
C TRP A 215 0.04 11.18 -12.89
N ASN A 216 0.35 12.18 -13.69
CA ASN A 216 1.17 11.97 -14.87
C ASN A 216 2.66 12.15 -14.54
N LEU A 217 3.53 11.60 -15.37
CA LEU A 217 4.98 11.62 -15.09
C LEU A 217 5.52 13.05 -15.02
N PHE A 218 5.02 13.98 -15.82
CA PHE A 218 5.45 15.37 -15.81
C PHE A 218 5.12 16.06 -14.47
N SER A 219 3.90 15.89 -13.96
CA SER A 219 3.47 16.53 -12.71
C SER A 219 4.26 16.03 -11.50
N ILE A 220 4.50 14.72 -11.40
CA ILE A 220 5.27 14.17 -10.28
C ILE A 220 6.76 14.58 -10.35
N GLU A 221 7.36 14.58 -11.55
CA GLU A 221 8.75 15.04 -11.72
C GLU A 221 8.91 16.50 -11.28
N LYS A 222 8.02 17.39 -11.75
CA LYS A 222 8.02 18.80 -11.36
C LYS A 222 7.87 18.98 -9.85
N SER A 223 6.93 18.26 -9.23
CA SER A 223 6.69 18.36 -7.79
C SER A 223 7.85 17.80 -6.96
N LEU A 224 8.49 16.70 -7.40
CA LEU A 224 9.72 16.20 -6.76
C LEU A 224 10.88 17.19 -6.85
N GLN A 225 11.05 17.89 -7.98
CA GLN A 225 12.06 18.92 -8.15
C GLN A 225 11.85 20.10 -7.19
N GLU A 226 10.59 20.51 -7.01
CA GLU A 226 10.24 21.65 -6.16
C GLU A 226 10.34 21.34 -4.66
N HIS A 227 9.84 20.18 -4.23
CA HIS A 227 9.68 19.89 -2.80
C HIS A 227 10.71 18.87 -2.25
N MET A 228 11.35 18.11 -3.11
CA MET A 228 12.35 17.10 -2.75
C MET A 228 13.57 17.15 -3.69
N PRO A 229 14.25 18.31 -3.83
CA PRO A 229 15.29 18.53 -4.84
C PRO A 229 16.48 17.57 -4.72
N GLU A 230 16.86 17.16 -3.51
CA GLU A 230 17.92 16.16 -3.31
C GLU A 230 17.56 14.81 -3.95
N LEU A 231 16.32 14.37 -3.76
CA LEU A 231 15.84 13.12 -4.34
C LEU A 231 15.69 13.21 -5.85
N ALA A 232 15.15 14.33 -6.33
CA ALA A 232 15.04 14.60 -7.77
C ALA A 232 16.42 14.64 -8.46
N GLN A 233 17.44 15.21 -7.82
CA GLN A 233 18.82 15.21 -8.31
C GLN A 233 19.36 13.78 -8.48
N LYS A 234 19.07 12.89 -7.53
CA LYS A 234 19.57 11.51 -7.54
C LYS A 234 18.93 10.66 -8.65
N PHE A 235 17.65 10.86 -8.94
CA PHE A 235 16.88 9.96 -9.79
C PHE A 235 16.45 10.57 -11.13
N LEU A 236 16.25 11.89 -11.22
CA LEU A 236 15.50 12.49 -12.33
C LEU A 236 16.28 13.54 -13.12
N LEU A 237 17.21 14.26 -12.49
CA LEU A 237 17.85 15.45 -13.08
C LEU A 237 19.27 15.20 -13.57
N ASN A 238 20.02 14.33 -12.94
CA ASN A 238 21.41 14.08 -13.31
C ASN A 238 21.50 13.01 -14.39
N LEU A 239 21.36 13.41 -15.66
CA LEU A 239 21.33 12.50 -16.80
C LEU A 239 22.57 11.61 -16.90
N ASP A 240 23.74 12.14 -16.54
CA ASP A 240 24.99 11.36 -16.60
C ASP A 240 25.01 10.22 -15.57
N LYS A 241 24.44 10.44 -14.38
CA LYS A 241 24.36 9.44 -13.31
C LYS A 241 23.16 8.51 -13.44
N THR A 242 22.05 8.99 -13.99
CA THR A 242 20.82 8.21 -14.16
C THR A 242 20.77 7.46 -15.50
N SER A 243 21.78 7.59 -16.36
CA SER A 243 21.90 6.87 -17.63
C SER A 243 21.92 5.35 -17.46
N ASP A 244 22.34 4.87 -16.29
CA ASP A 244 22.36 3.44 -15.98
C ASP A 244 20.97 2.85 -15.69
N ILE A 245 19.98 3.69 -15.34
CA ILE A 245 18.59 3.25 -15.07
C ILE A 245 17.97 2.74 -16.39
N GLY A 246 17.41 1.54 -16.35
CA GLY A 246 16.88 0.84 -17.54
C GLY A 246 17.95 0.17 -18.40
N THR A 247 19.17 -0.02 -17.88
CA THR A 247 20.28 -0.74 -18.50
C THR A 247 20.73 -1.92 -17.62
N GLU A 248 21.74 -2.66 -18.07
CA GLU A 248 22.37 -3.75 -17.29
C GLU A 248 23.10 -3.25 -16.04
N ASN A 249 23.45 -1.96 -15.97
CA ASN A 249 24.17 -1.34 -14.86
C ASN A 249 23.23 -0.81 -13.75
N GLU A 250 21.91 -0.87 -13.96
CA GLU A 250 20.91 -0.31 -13.02
C GLU A 250 21.06 -0.84 -11.59
N GLU A 251 21.27 -2.15 -11.45
CA GLU A 251 21.40 -2.77 -10.13
C GLU A 251 22.62 -2.24 -9.37
N ALA A 252 23.77 -2.11 -10.02
CA ALA A 252 24.99 -1.57 -9.42
C ALA A 252 24.82 -0.11 -9.01
N PHE A 253 24.21 0.71 -9.88
CA PHE A 253 23.90 2.10 -9.59
C PHE A 253 22.98 2.25 -8.38
N ILE A 254 21.90 1.45 -8.32
CA ILE A 254 20.94 1.48 -7.21
C ILE A 254 21.56 0.99 -5.89
N GLN A 255 22.41 -0.03 -5.92
CA GLN A 255 23.13 -0.54 -4.74
C GLN A 255 23.99 0.56 -4.09
N GLU A 256 24.65 1.40 -4.89
CA GLU A 256 25.47 2.49 -4.39
C GLU A 256 24.64 3.69 -3.93
N MET A 257 23.68 4.13 -4.74
CA MET A 257 23.00 5.39 -4.58
C MET A 257 21.83 5.33 -3.59
N PHE A 258 21.00 4.27 -3.65
CA PHE A 258 19.75 4.19 -2.89
C PHE A 258 19.93 4.29 -1.36
N PRO A 259 20.97 3.66 -0.74
CA PRO A 259 21.23 3.81 0.69
C PRO A 259 21.53 5.23 1.14
N THR A 260 21.94 6.12 0.22
CA THR A 260 22.21 7.54 0.51
C THR A 260 20.98 8.43 0.46
N CYS A 261 19.82 7.89 0.09
CA CYS A 261 18.57 8.64 0.01
C CYS A 261 18.02 8.95 1.41
N PRO A 262 17.32 10.09 1.57
CA PRO A 262 16.60 10.39 2.80
C PRO A 262 15.51 9.33 3.05
N SER A 263 15.31 8.94 4.31
CA SER A 263 14.24 8.03 4.69
C SER A 263 12.98 8.82 5.02
N ILE A 264 12.14 9.04 4.02
CA ILE A 264 10.93 9.87 4.14
C ILE A 264 9.78 9.30 3.30
N SER A 265 8.54 9.42 3.80
CA SER A 265 7.37 9.06 3.00
C SER A 265 7.04 10.12 1.96
N ILE A 266 6.37 9.72 0.89
CA ILE A 266 5.87 10.65 -0.13
C ILE A 266 4.83 11.60 0.47
N ASP A 267 4.08 11.15 1.48
CA ASP A 267 3.09 11.94 2.19
C ASP A 267 3.75 13.17 2.82
N TYR A 268 4.74 12.98 3.70
CA TYR A 268 5.48 14.05 4.37
C TYR A 268 6.39 14.85 3.43
N GLY A 269 7.02 14.15 2.48
CA GLY A 269 8.00 14.78 1.59
C GLY A 269 7.37 15.67 0.54
N LEU A 270 6.19 15.29 0.05
CA LEU A 270 5.55 15.88 -1.11
C LEU A 270 4.09 16.26 -0.87
N MET A 271 3.22 15.28 -0.51
CA MET A 271 1.77 15.50 -0.53
C MET A 271 1.30 16.56 0.46
N GLU A 272 1.96 16.71 1.60
CA GLU A 272 1.68 17.78 2.57
C GLU A 272 2.12 19.17 2.10
N LYS A 273 3.04 19.27 1.13
CA LYS A 273 3.68 20.53 0.72
C LYS A 273 3.17 21.06 -0.61
N ALA A 274 2.85 20.16 -1.53
CA ALA A 274 2.47 20.51 -2.88
C ALA A 274 1.09 21.19 -2.93
N GLN A 275 1.01 22.27 -3.74
CA GLN A 275 -0.22 23.06 -3.87
C GLN A 275 -1.22 22.49 -4.89
N ASN A 276 -0.81 21.53 -5.71
CA ASN A 276 -1.61 20.90 -6.76
C ASN A 276 -2.13 19.50 -6.35
N VAL A 277 -2.39 19.30 -5.06
CA VAL A 277 -2.92 18.04 -4.54
C VAL A 277 -4.45 18.06 -4.54
N TYR A 278 -5.02 16.97 -5.04
CA TYR A 278 -6.47 16.72 -5.09
C TYR A 278 -6.79 15.37 -4.47
N VAL A 279 -7.99 15.25 -3.92
CA VAL A 279 -8.51 13.98 -3.42
C VAL A 279 -9.76 13.58 -4.18
N MET A 280 -9.85 12.30 -4.55
CA MET A 280 -11.06 11.68 -5.09
C MET A 280 -11.76 10.92 -3.96
N PRO A 281 -12.89 11.44 -3.42
CA PRO A 281 -13.71 10.72 -2.47
C PRO A 281 -14.17 9.38 -3.06
N SER A 282 -13.97 8.30 -2.34
CA SER A 282 -14.13 6.95 -2.87
C SER A 282 -14.84 6.03 -1.88
N ASP A 283 -15.59 5.06 -2.41
CA ASP A 283 -16.33 4.06 -1.65
C ASP A 283 -16.29 2.72 -2.37
N PHE A 284 -15.14 2.06 -2.31
CA PHE A 284 -14.93 0.73 -2.90
C PHE A 284 -14.54 -0.33 -1.87
N GLY A 285 -14.79 -0.08 -0.58
CA GLY A 285 -14.49 -1.03 0.48
C GLY A 285 -12.99 -1.25 0.67
N TRP A 286 -12.26 -0.15 0.95
CA TRP A 286 -10.82 -0.17 1.18
C TRP A 286 -10.45 -0.46 2.64
N SER A 287 -9.38 -1.24 2.80
CA SER A 287 -8.67 -1.39 4.08
C SER A 287 -7.18 -1.61 3.82
N ASP A 288 -6.34 -1.03 4.67
CA ASP A 288 -4.90 -1.33 4.66
C ASP A 288 -4.57 -2.70 5.25
N LEU A 289 -5.58 -3.42 5.81
CA LEU A 289 -5.38 -4.67 6.56
C LEU A 289 -4.20 -4.53 7.55
N GLY A 290 -4.17 -3.44 8.30
CA GLY A 290 -3.02 -3.09 9.14
C GLY A 290 -2.92 -3.93 10.42
N THR A 291 -4.03 -4.54 10.87
CA THR A 291 -4.16 -5.23 12.15
C THR A 291 -5.09 -6.43 12.08
N TRP A 292 -5.03 -7.31 13.09
CA TRP A 292 -5.98 -8.40 13.27
C TRP A 292 -7.43 -7.89 13.45
N GLY A 293 -7.59 -6.71 14.10
CA GLY A 293 -8.89 -6.06 14.23
C GLY A 293 -9.48 -5.68 12.87
N SER A 294 -8.68 -5.11 11.97
CA SER A 294 -9.15 -4.81 10.61
C SER A 294 -9.50 -6.07 9.80
N LEU A 295 -8.76 -7.17 10.00
CA LEU A 295 -9.08 -8.46 9.39
C LEU A 295 -10.38 -9.03 9.96
N TYR A 296 -10.58 -8.96 11.28
CA TYR A 296 -11.80 -9.38 11.96
C TYR A 296 -13.03 -8.61 11.44
N ASP A 297 -12.92 -7.28 11.31
CA ASP A 297 -14.04 -6.42 10.85
C ASP A 297 -14.50 -6.78 9.43
N LEU A 298 -13.59 -7.22 8.57
CA LEU A 298 -13.81 -7.52 7.15
C LEU A 298 -14.16 -8.99 6.88
N SER A 299 -14.02 -9.87 7.88
CA SER A 299 -14.28 -11.31 7.73
C SER A 299 -15.72 -11.65 8.07
N GLU A 300 -16.22 -12.74 7.47
CA GLU A 300 -17.51 -13.32 7.85
C GLU A 300 -17.48 -13.83 9.30
N LYS A 301 -18.58 -13.63 10.02
CA LYS A 301 -18.73 -13.97 11.42
C LYS A 301 -19.82 -15.03 11.61
N ASP A 302 -19.62 -15.90 12.59
CA ASP A 302 -20.70 -16.78 13.06
C ASP A 302 -21.73 -16.02 13.94
N ASP A 303 -22.75 -16.72 14.42
CA ASP A 303 -23.83 -16.16 15.25
C ASP A 303 -23.33 -15.57 16.60
N ASN A 304 -22.11 -15.87 17.02
CA ASN A 304 -21.44 -15.36 18.22
C ASN A 304 -20.29 -14.43 17.88
N ASP A 305 -20.29 -13.83 16.70
CA ASP A 305 -19.26 -12.91 16.22
C ASP A 305 -17.84 -13.52 16.16
N ASN A 306 -17.68 -14.85 16.09
CA ASN A 306 -16.37 -15.44 15.86
C ASN A 306 -16.04 -15.48 14.36
N VAL A 307 -14.78 -15.23 14.05
CA VAL A 307 -14.18 -15.36 12.71
C VAL A 307 -13.29 -16.59 12.69
N THR A 308 -13.48 -17.48 11.71
CA THR A 308 -12.62 -18.65 11.49
C THR A 308 -12.00 -18.59 10.10
N LEU A 309 -10.66 -18.63 10.03
CA LEU A 309 -9.90 -18.58 8.79
C LEU A 309 -8.99 -19.81 8.65
N HIS A 310 -8.95 -20.40 7.45
CA HIS A 310 -8.08 -21.50 7.05
C HIS A 310 -8.27 -22.85 7.77
N CYS A 311 -9.03 -22.92 8.86
CA CYS A 311 -9.19 -24.11 9.70
C CYS A 311 -10.67 -24.43 9.95
N ASN A 312 -10.93 -25.50 10.68
CA ASN A 312 -12.23 -25.74 11.30
C ASN A 312 -12.19 -25.28 12.76
N ALA A 313 -13.31 -24.78 13.29
CA ALA A 313 -13.41 -24.41 14.69
C ALA A 313 -14.74 -24.85 15.30
N SER A 314 -14.71 -25.22 16.59
CA SER A 314 -15.90 -25.44 17.43
C SER A 314 -15.78 -24.53 18.64
N TYR A 315 -16.83 -23.74 18.89
CA TYR A 315 -16.86 -22.75 19.96
C TYR A 315 -17.87 -23.16 21.04
N TYR A 316 -17.47 -23.06 22.29
CA TYR A 316 -18.28 -23.28 23.48
C TYR A 316 -18.14 -22.08 24.41
N ASP A 317 -19.23 -21.41 24.74
CA ASP A 317 -19.22 -20.20 25.58
C ASP A 317 -18.15 -19.16 25.14
N SER A 318 -18.02 -18.97 23.83
CA SER A 318 -16.94 -18.17 23.23
C SER A 318 -17.49 -17.23 22.18
N ARG A 319 -17.04 -15.97 22.18
CA ARG A 319 -17.53 -14.93 21.27
C ARG A 319 -16.47 -13.91 20.88
N GLY A 320 -16.66 -13.26 19.73
CA GLY A 320 -15.84 -12.13 19.29
C GLY A 320 -14.39 -12.49 18.97
N ASN A 321 -14.09 -13.77 18.74
CA ASN A 321 -12.73 -14.24 18.49
C ASN A 321 -12.37 -14.23 17.00
N ILE A 322 -11.09 -14.11 16.70
CA ILE A 322 -10.54 -14.45 15.39
C ILE A 322 -9.57 -15.61 15.53
N VAL A 323 -9.88 -16.71 14.83
CA VAL A 323 -9.15 -17.97 14.92
C VAL A 323 -8.62 -18.34 13.54
N THR A 324 -7.31 -18.54 13.46
CA THR A 324 -6.67 -19.00 12.25
C THR A 324 -5.57 -20.00 12.57
N LEU A 325 -5.67 -21.17 11.98
CA LEU A 325 -4.70 -22.27 12.12
C LEU A 325 -4.31 -22.77 10.72
N PRO A 326 -3.26 -23.57 10.59
CA PRO A 326 -2.92 -24.20 9.33
C PRO A 326 -4.09 -25.03 8.77
N LYS A 327 -4.21 -25.07 7.45
CA LYS A 327 -5.27 -25.81 6.75
C LYS A 327 -5.35 -27.25 7.22
N GLY A 328 -6.56 -27.72 7.54
CA GLY A 328 -6.82 -29.08 8.02
C GLY A 328 -6.70 -29.25 9.54
N HIS A 329 -6.35 -28.21 10.29
CA HIS A 329 -6.40 -28.23 11.75
C HIS A 329 -7.83 -27.95 12.26
N LEU A 330 -8.12 -28.43 13.47
CA LEU A 330 -9.35 -28.14 14.21
C LEU A 330 -9.00 -27.40 15.50
N ALA A 331 -9.66 -26.25 15.70
CA ALA A 331 -9.68 -25.56 16.98
C ALA A 331 -10.93 -25.97 17.78
N VAL A 332 -10.76 -26.33 19.05
CA VAL A 332 -11.87 -26.45 20.00
C VAL A 332 -11.63 -25.43 21.10
N ILE A 333 -12.52 -24.45 21.20
CA ILE A 333 -12.33 -23.26 22.04
C ILE A 333 -13.50 -23.13 23.00
N GLN A 334 -13.19 -23.02 24.30
CA GLN A 334 -14.18 -22.81 25.34
C GLN A 334 -13.82 -21.56 26.18
N GLY A 335 -14.82 -20.74 26.45
CA GLY A 335 -14.73 -19.61 27.39
C GLY A 335 -13.82 -18.47 26.94
N LEU A 336 -13.49 -18.38 25.64
CA LEU A 336 -12.62 -17.34 25.09
C LEU A 336 -13.46 -16.21 24.49
N GLU A 337 -13.16 -14.98 24.87
CA GLU A 337 -13.84 -13.79 24.36
C GLU A 337 -12.84 -12.78 23.82
N ASP A 338 -13.22 -12.09 22.72
CA ASP A 338 -12.47 -10.97 22.10
C ASP A 338 -10.99 -11.24 21.95
N SER A 339 -10.64 -12.40 21.43
CA SER A 339 -9.27 -12.89 21.40
C SER A 339 -8.81 -13.22 19.98
N ILE A 340 -7.52 -13.13 19.77
CA ILE A 340 -6.79 -13.62 18.59
C ILE A 340 -6.22 -14.97 18.96
N VAL A 341 -6.49 -16.00 18.14
CA VAL A 341 -5.86 -17.32 18.19
C VAL A 341 -5.25 -17.58 16.83
N ALA A 342 -3.94 -17.50 16.72
CA ALA A 342 -3.26 -17.62 15.44
C ALA A 342 -2.11 -18.62 15.55
N GLU A 343 -2.10 -19.65 14.70
CA GLU A 343 -1.01 -20.61 14.60
C GLU A 343 -0.41 -20.59 13.21
N ALA A 344 0.90 -20.38 13.14
CA ALA A 344 1.65 -20.54 11.91
C ALA A 344 3.12 -20.91 12.23
N HIS A 345 3.72 -21.74 11.38
CA HIS A 345 5.14 -22.09 11.45
C HIS A 345 5.63 -22.59 12.82
N GLY A 346 4.77 -23.31 13.55
CA GLY A 346 5.10 -23.86 14.88
C GLY A 346 5.03 -22.85 16.03
N VAL A 347 4.38 -21.69 15.79
CA VAL A 347 4.09 -20.69 16.83
C VAL A 347 2.58 -20.57 16.99
N LEU A 348 2.11 -20.69 18.22
CA LEU A 348 0.73 -20.41 18.62
C LEU A 348 0.71 -19.08 19.41
N LEU A 349 0.00 -18.10 18.90
CA LEU A 349 -0.31 -16.83 19.55
C LEU A 349 -1.74 -16.86 20.08
N ILE A 350 -1.92 -16.52 21.35
CA ILE A 350 -3.24 -16.25 21.96
C ILE A 350 -3.12 -14.94 22.73
N CYS A 351 -3.88 -13.93 22.34
CA CYS A 351 -3.95 -12.64 23.04
C CYS A 351 -5.31 -11.96 22.84
N LYS A 352 -5.61 -10.93 23.63
CA LYS A 352 -6.82 -10.13 23.43
C LYS A 352 -6.72 -9.29 22.15
N ARG A 353 -7.83 -9.14 21.41
CA ARG A 353 -7.87 -8.26 20.22
C ARG A 353 -7.53 -6.81 20.58
N ALA A 354 -7.95 -6.35 21.75
CA ALA A 354 -7.62 -5.00 22.26
C ALA A 354 -6.10 -4.77 22.42
N ASP A 355 -5.33 -5.85 22.60
CA ASP A 355 -3.86 -5.81 22.79
C ASP A 355 -3.06 -6.08 21.50
N GLU A 356 -3.70 -6.11 20.34
CA GLU A 356 -3.06 -6.46 19.05
C GLU A 356 -1.82 -5.62 18.73
N GLN A 357 -1.72 -4.39 19.22
CA GLN A 357 -0.53 -3.54 19.02
C GLN A 357 0.70 -4.07 19.76
N GLN A 358 0.51 -4.88 20.82
CA GLN A 358 1.59 -5.50 21.58
C GLN A 358 2.22 -6.70 20.84
N ILE A 359 1.58 -7.20 19.76
CA ILE A 359 2.12 -8.34 18.99
C ILE A 359 3.53 -8.06 18.47
N ARG A 360 3.85 -6.81 18.14
CA ARG A 360 5.21 -6.42 17.75
C ARG A 360 6.22 -6.63 18.90
N GLN A 361 5.80 -6.38 20.13
CA GLN A 361 6.63 -6.62 21.30
C GLN A 361 6.78 -8.14 21.54
N PHE A 362 5.68 -8.89 21.43
CA PHE A 362 5.72 -10.36 21.57
C PHE A 362 6.67 -11.00 20.55
N TYR A 363 6.64 -10.51 19.30
CA TYR A 363 7.58 -10.91 18.26
C TYR A 363 9.03 -10.61 18.66
N ALA A 364 9.32 -9.37 19.08
CA ALA A 364 10.67 -8.96 19.46
C ALA A 364 11.19 -9.75 20.67
N ASP A 365 10.35 -10.00 21.68
CA ASP A 365 10.69 -10.79 22.85
C ASP A 365 10.97 -12.27 22.49
N ALA A 366 10.18 -12.83 21.58
CA ALA A 366 10.39 -14.18 21.07
C ALA A 366 11.72 -14.29 20.31
N GLU A 367 12.04 -13.29 19.47
CA GLU A 367 13.30 -13.22 18.72
C GLU A 367 14.52 -13.19 19.67
N VAL A 368 14.47 -12.32 20.69
CA VAL A 368 15.54 -12.20 21.69
C VAL A 368 15.69 -13.49 22.51
N LYS A 369 14.57 -14.11 22.92
CA LYS A 369 14.58 -15.23 23.86
C LYS A 369 14.86 -16.58 23.20
N PHE A 370 14.40 -16.78 21.95
CA PHE A 370 14.44 -18.08 21.27
C PHE A 370 15.24 -18.04 19.95
N GLY A 371 15.79 -16.88 19.59
CA GLY A 371 16.52 -16.68 18.34
C GLY A 371 15.59 -16.59 17.12
N GLY A 372 16.16 -16.30 15.95
CA GLY A 372 15.41 -16.06 14.69
C GLY A 372 14.60 -17.24 14.14
N LYS A 373 14.57 -18.37 14.83
CA LYS A 373 13.78 -19.54 14.41
C LYS A 373 12.28 -19.29 14.34
N PHE A 374 11.78 -18.33 15.12
CA PHE A 374 10.35 -18.00 15.23
C PHE A 374 10.01 -16.58 14.77
N SER A 375 10.97 -15.89 14.12
CA SER A 375 10.82 -14.53 13.60
C SER A 375 10.40 -14.47 12.13
#